data_8592142352837ee8179a92f9078bf8c8
#
_entry.id   8592142352837ee8179a92f9078bf8c8
#
_cell.length_a   1.000
_cell.length_b   1.000
_cell.length_c   1.000
_cell.angle_alpha   90.00
_cell.angle_beta   90.00
_cell.angle_gamma   90.00
#
_symmetry.space_group_name_H-M   'P 1'
#
loop_
_entity.id
_entity.type
_entity.pdbx_description
1 polymer ?
#
loop_
_entity_poly.entity_id
_entity_poly.type
_entity_poly.pdbx_seq_one_letter_code
_entity_poly.pdbx_strand_id
1 'polypeptide(L)'
;MEKEQDFKKPEYYENRELSWLKFNHRVLNEARDKSIPLLERLKFVSITSSNLDEFFMVRVASLKDMVHANYKKKDIAGMTASEQLEKINERTRELVTLQYNTYNRSLVPLMHQHGIVVMDAFEDLSESQAAFVDRYFEDNVYPVLTPMAVDASRPFPLIRNKTLNIAALLSKKKGKAEKEEIEFATVQVPSVLPRLVHIPSEDGNEKTFILLEQVIERNIDKLFLNYDVLCAYPYRVMRNADLSIDEDEAADLLKEIQKQLKMRQWGEVIRLEVEDGIDKKLLNFLKDELKVAEQDIFQINGPIDFTFLMKMYGLEGCDDLRNEPYTPQRVPEIVPGENIFDEIRKGDILLHHPYQTFDPVVDFIRQASVDPDVLAIKQTLYRVSGNSPIIASLAQAAENGKQVSVLVELKARFDEENNIVWAKKLEQAGCHVIYGLVGLKTHSKIALVVRREEDGIRRYVHLGTGNYNDSTAKLYTCLLYTSPSPRDRTR
;
A
#
# COMPACT_ATOMS: atom_id res chain seq x y z
N MET A 1 14.71 36.56 -37.65
CA MET A 1 14.78 35.10 -37.54
C MET A 1 14.74 34.82 -36.03
N GLU A 2 13.56 34.45 -35.50
CA GLU A 2 13.45 33.92 -34.14
C GLU A 2 14.29 32.65 -34.08
N LYS A 3 15.24 32.55 -33.12
CA LYS A 3 15.97 31.33 -32.89
C LYS A 3 14.97 30.27 -32.46
N GLU A 4 14.82 29.22 -33.26
CA GLU A 4 14.01 28.07 -32.94
C GLU A 4 14.47 27.54 -31.58
N GLN A 5 13.59 27.55 -30.59
CA GLN A 5 13.90 27.19 -29.22
C GLN A 5 14.10 25.68 -29.13
N ASP A 6 15.31 25.23 -28.78
CA ASP A 6 15.60 23.81 -28.66
C ASP A 6 15.03 23.27 -27.32
N PHE A 7 13.84 22.73 -27.37
CA PHE A 7 13.14 22.14 -26.23
C PHE A 7 13.73 20.82 -25.71
N LYS A 8 14.83 20.33 -26.30
CA LYS A 8 15.54 19.12 -25.81
C LYS A 8 16.54 19.41 -24.72
N LYS A 9 16.77 20.67 -24.36
CA LYS A 9 17.71 21.04 -23.30
C LYS A 9 17.19 20.61 -21.93
N PRO A 10 18.07 20.04 -21.06
CA PRO A 10 17.70 19.58 -19.71
C PRO A 10 17.06 20.68 -18.83
N GLU A 11 17.39 21.94 -19.05
CA GLU A 11 16.86 23.08 -18.28
C GLU A 11 15.34 23.27 -18.42
N TYR A 12 14.70 22.68 -19.43
CA TYR A 12 13.25 22.70 -19.64
C TYR A 12 12.52 21.55 -18.95
N TYR A 13 13.26 20.65 -18.30
CA TYR A 13 12.69 19.45 -17.69
C TYR A 13 12.96 19.40 -16.19
N GLU A 14 12.00 18.92 -15.46
CA GLU A 14 12.17 18.56 -14.07
C GLU A 14 12.44 17.05 -13.97
N ASN A 15 13.36 16.65 -13.06
CA ASN A 15 13.55 15.25 -12.76
C ASN A 15 12.25 14.65 -12.21
N ARG A 16 11.87 13.51 -12.75
CA ARG A 16 10.60 12.84 -12.45
C ARG A 16 10.46 12.45 -10.98
N GLU A 17 11.53 11.97 -10.37
CA GLU A 17 11.49 11.48 -8.99
C GLU A 17 11.44 12.64 -7.98
N LEU A 18 12.13 13.74 -8.27
CA LEU A 18 12.03 14.98 -7.48
C LEU A 18 10.65 15.62 -7.61
N SER A 19 10.07 15.61 -8.81
CA SER A 19 8.69 16.06 -9.03
C SER A 19 7.69 15.21 -8.25
N TRP A 20 7.91 13.89 -8.16
CA TRP A 20 7.08 13.00 -7.36
C TRP A 20 7.16 13.32 -5.86
N LEU A 21 8.35 13.63 -5.33
CA LEU A 21 8.51 14.06 -3.93
C LEU A 21 7.75 15.37 -3.66
N LYS A 22 7.75 16.32 -4.61
CA LYS A 22 6.92 17.54 -4.52
C LYS A 22 5.43 17.21 -4.48
N PHE A 23 4.98 16.22 -5.25
CA PHE A 23 3.61 15.74 -5.18
C PHE A 23 3.29 15.16 -3.79
N ASN A 24 4.14 14.29 -3.24
CA ASN A 24 3.91 13.72 -1.90
C ASN A 24 3.96 14.79 -0.79
N HIS A 25 4.78 15.84 -0.98
CA HIS A 25 4.75 17.01 -0.10
C HIS A 25 3.38 17.73 -0.14
N ARG A 26 2.73 17.84 -1.31
CA ARG A 26 1.35 18.38 -1.39
C ARG A 26 0.35 17.51 -0.66
N VAL A 27 0.50 16.17 -0.73
CA VAL A 27 -0.32 15.24 0.07
C VAL A 27 -0.16 15.51 1.56
N LEU A 28 1.07 15.74 2.04
CA LEU A 28 1.32 16.10 3.43
C LEU A 28 0.73 17.47 3.79
N ASN A 29 0.63 18.41 2.86
CA ASN A 29 0.04 19.73 3.13
C ASN A 29 -1.46 19.62 3.48
N GLU A 30 -2.19 18.63 2.97
CA GLU A 30 -3.57 18.37 3.41
C GLU A 30 -3.62 18.05 4.92
N ALA A 31 -2.63 17.31 5.44
CA ALA A 31 -2.52 17.05 6.89
C ALA A 31 -2.21 18.31 7.70
N ARG A 32 -1.65 19.35 7.08
CA ARG A 32 -1.25 20.62 7.71
C ARG A 32 -2.31 21.71 7.61
N ASP A 33 -3.28 21.52 6.74
CA ASP A 33 -4.40 22.46 6.58
C ASP A 33 -5.36 22.32 7.77
N LYS A 34 -5.50 23.43 8.52
CA LYS A 34 -6.36 23.49 9.71
C LYS A 34 -7.86 23.50 9.40
N SER A 35 -8.25 23.74 8.16
CA SER A 35 -9.65 23.69 7.72
C SER A 35 -10.14 22.24 7.51
N ILE A 36 -9.22 21.28 7.45
CA ILE A 36 -9.52 19.86 7.27
C ILE A 36 -9.75 19.21 8.65
N PRO A 37 -10.79 18.38 8.81
CA PRO A 37 -11.07 17.66 10.07
C PRO A 37 -9.91 16.77 10.52
N LEU A 38 -9.76 16.60 11.84
CA LEU A 38 -8.60 15.96 12.46
C LEU A 38 -8.30 14.55 11.91
N LEU A 39 -9.31 13.68 11.82
CA LEU A 39 -9.11 12.30 11.36
C LEU A 39 -8.76 12.21 9.87
N GLU A 40 -9.22 13.17 9.06
CA GLU A 40 -8.76 13.30 7.66
C GLU A 40 -7.29 13.69 7.60
N ARG A 41 -6.85 14.62 8.46
CA ARG A 41 -5.45 15.05 8.52
C ARG A 41 -4.54 13.88 8.92
N LEU A 42 -4.93 13.07 9.90
CA LEU A 42 -4.21 11.84 10.27
C LEU A 42 -4.14 10.85 9.10
N LYS A 43 -5.23 10.71 8.35
CA LYS A 43 -5.26 9.88 7.14
C LYS A 43 -4.25 10.36 6.09
N PHE A 44 -4.11 11.67 5.87
CA PHE A 44 -3.11 12.22 4.95
C PHE A 44 -1.67 11.99 5.41
N VAL A 45 -1.38 12.00 6.71
CA VAL A 45 -0.07 11.59 7.25
C VAL A 45 0.21 10.12 6.91
N SER A 46 -0.79 9.24 7.10
CA SER A 46 -0.69 7.83 6.74
C SER A 46 -0.45 7.62 5.24
N ILE A 47 -1.20 8.31 4.39
CA ILE A 47 -1.05 8.25 2.92
C ILE A 47 0.36 8.72 2.51
N THR A 48 0.88 9.78 3.11
CA THR A 48 2.25 10.28 2.85
C THR A 48 3.29 9.20 3.13
N SER A 49 3.16 8.46 4.25
CA SER A 49 4.03 7.33 4.59
C SER A 49 3.93 6.20 3.59
N SER A 50 2.71 5.75 3.29
CA SER A 50 2.48 4.66 2.34
C SER A 50 3.02 4.98 0.93
N ASN A 51 2.82 6.22 0.49
CA ASN A 51 3.37 6.69 -0.78
C ASN A 51 4.90 6.66 -0.79
N LEU A 52 5.53 7.08 0.31
CA LEU A 52 6.98 7.09 0.44
C LEU A 52 7.56 5.67 0.45
N ASP A 53 6.89 4.72 1.10
CA ASP A 53 7.24 3.30 1.06
C ASP A 53 7.30 2.78 -0.39
N GLU A 54 6.24 3.01 -1.16
CA GLU A 54 6.19 2.57 -2.56
C GLU A 54 7.28 3.23 -3.40
N PHE A 55 7.51 4.53 -3.19
CA PHE A 55 8.55 5.28 -3.89
C PHE A 55 9.94 4.69 -3.64
N PHE A 56 10.27 4.36 -2.40
CA PHE A 56 11.55 3.74 -2.06
C PHE A 56 11.67 2.35 -2.65
N MET A 57 10.70 1.49 -2.41
CA MET A 57 10.74 0.08 -2.84
C MET A 57 10.85 -0.10 -4.36
N VAL A 58 10.45 0.91 -5.13
CA VAL A 58 10.40 0.82 -6.58
C VAL A 58 11.37 1.80 -7.24
N ARG A 59 11.19 3.11 -6.99
CA ARG A 59 11.93 4.15 -7.73
C ARG A 59 13.34 4.32 -7.23
N VAL A 60 13.52 4.43 -5.91
CA VAL A 60 14.84 4.52 -5.30
C VAL A 60 15.60 3.21 -5.53
N ALA A 61 14.94 2.08 -5.40
CA ALA A 61 15.48 0.76 -5.68
C ALA A 61 16.04 0.68 -7.11
N SER A 62 15.23 1.04 -8.11
CA SER A 62 15.63 1.04 -9.52
C SER A 62 16.84 1.97 -9.79
N LEU A 63 16.92 3.14 -9.14
CA LEU A 63 18.09 4.02 -9.25
C LEU A 63 19.34 3.42 -8.60
N LYS A 64 19.21 2.71 -7.47
CA LYS A 64 20.32 1.99 -6.84
C LYS A 64 20.85 0.88 -7.74
N ASP A 65 19.96 0.12 -8.37
CA ASP A 65 20.34 -0.91 -9.35
C ASP A 65 21.12 -0.30 -10.53
N MET A 66 20.69 0.88 -11.02
CA MET A 66 21.45 1.61 -12.06
C MET A 66 22.86 2.02 -11.59
N VAL A 67 23.00 2.44 -10.32
CA VAL A 67 24.30 2.80 -9.75
C VAL A 67 25.20 1.55 -9.63
N HIS A 68 24.66 0.42 -9.14
CA HIS A 68 25.37 -0.84 -9.04
C HIS A 68 25.82 -1.37 -10.42
N ALA A 69 24.96 -1.21 -11.44
CA ALA A 69 25.28 -1.52 -12.83
C ALA A 69 26.25 -0.50 -13.49
N ASN A 70 26.73 0.49 -12.74
CA ASN A 70 27.62 1.56 -13.24
C ASN A 70 27.05 2.33 -14.44
N TYR A 71 25.72 2.50 -14.49
CA TYR A 71 25.01 3.19 -15.56
C TYR A 71 25.22 4.71 -15.45
N LYS A 72 25.83 5.33 -16.47
CA LYS A 72 26.25 6.75 -16.45
C LYS A 72 25.38 7.68 -17.30
N LYS A 73 24.39 7.13 -18.02
CA LYS A 73 23.52 7.97 -18.85
C LYS A 73 22.69 8.91 -17.97
N LYS A 74 22.63 10.17 -18.36
CA LYS A 74 21.80 11.18 -17.69
C LYS A 74 20.35 11.04 -18.11
N ASP A 75 19.44 11.39 -17.18
CA ASP A 75 18.03 11.52 -17.48
C ASP A 75 17.73 12.76 -18.32
N ILE A 76 16.46 13.01 -18.62
CA ILE A 76 16.01 14.15 -19.41
C ILE A 76 16.30 15.49 -18.73
N ALA A 77 16.39 15.52 -17.38
CA ALA A 77 16.76 16.69 -16.59
C ALA A 77 18.28 16.85 -16.39
N GLY A 78 19.08 16.00 -17.04
CA GLY A 78 20.53 16.10 -17.06
C GLY A 78 21.25 15.49 -15.85
N MET A 79 20.58 14.66 -15.04
CA MET A 79 21.16 14.03 -13.85
C MET A 79 21.45 12.55 -14.05
N THR A 80 22.59 12.08 -13.52
CA THR A 80 22.91 10.65 -13.38
C THR A 80 22.12 10.04 -12.24
N ALA A 81 22.06 8.69 -12.18
CA ALA A 81 21.36 7.98 -11.09
C ALA A 81 21.93 8.34 -9.70
N SER A 82 23.25 8.51 -9.57
CA SER A 82 23.89 8.93 -8.31
C SER A 82 23.45 10.34 -7.89
N GLU A 83 23.46 11.32 -8.80
CA GLU A 83 23.03 12.69 -8.54
C GLU A 83 21.54 12.76 -8.17
N GLN A 84 20.72 11.89 -8.77
CA GLN A 84 19.31 11.77 -8.42
C GLN A 84 19.16 11.23 -7.00
N LEU A 85 19.85 10.14 -6.62
CA LEU A 85 19.76 9.55 -5.28
C LEU A 85 20.20 10.53 -4.19
N GLU A 86 21.25 11.32 -4.41
CA GLU A 86 21.69 12.34 -3.45
C GLU A 86 20.58 13.38 -3.18
N LYS A 87 20.01 13.95 -4.24
CA LYS A 87 18.93 14.93 -4.12
C LYS A 87 17.62 14.32 -3.56
N ILE A 88 17.32 13.07 -3.93
CA ILE A 88 16.16 12.35 -3.36
C ILE A 88 16.34 12.18 -1.86
N ASN A 89 17.54 11.79 -1.42
CA ASN A 89 17.81 11.62 0.02
C ASN A 89 17.64 12.93 0.79
N GLU A 90 18.20 14.04 0.31
CA GLU A 90 18.04 15.37 0.87
C GLU A 90 16.53 15.74 1.02
N ARG A 91 15.79 15.68 -0.08
CA ARG A 91 14.37 16.03 -0.11
C ARG A 91 13.50 15.09 0.73
N THR A 92 13.86 13.82 0.80
CA THR A 92 13.16 12.84 1.64
C THR A 92 13.35 13.17 3.13
N ARG A 93 14.57 13.52 3.55
CA ARG A 93 14.83 13.94 4.95
C ARG A 93 14.03 15.18 5.33
N GLU A 94 13.95 16.18 4.45
CA GLU A 94 13.10 17.36 4.65
C GLU A 94 11.62 16.95 4.81
N LEU A 95 11.11 16.09 3.93
CA LEU A 95 9.72 15.64 3.96
C LEU A 95 9.41 14.83 5.23
N VAL A 96 10.27 13.90 5.61
CA VAL A 96 10.11 13.08 6.83
C VAL A 96 10.15 13.97 8.07
N THR A 97 11.10 14.89 8.17
CA THR A 97 11.17 15.85 9.28
C THR A 97 9.88 16.69 9.37
N LEU A 98 9.37 17.15 8.25
CA LEU A 98 8.13 17.91 8.21
C LEU A 98 6.92 17.07 8.63
N GLN A 99 6.87 15.81 8.20
CA GLN A 99 5.81 14.84 8.51
C GLN A 99 5.75 14.58 10.03
N TYR A 100 6.89 14.27 10.66
CA TYR A 100 6.97 14.01 12.09
C TYR A 100 6.73 15.27 12.92
N ASN A 101 7.23 16.43 12.49
CA ASN A 101 6.88 17.70 13.12
C ASN A 101 5.38 18.02 13.03
N THR A 102 4.73 17.68 11.92
CA THR A 102 3.28 17.86 11.77
C THR A 102 2.53 16.95 12.73
N TYR A 103 2.92 15.69 12.85
CA TYR A 103 2.33 14.74 13.79
C TYR A 103 2.55 15.20 15.24
N ASN A 104 3.80 15.33 15.67
CA ASN A 104 4.14 15.57 17.07
C ASN A 104 3.67 16.94 17.60
N ARG A 105 3.83 18.02 16.81
CA ARG A 105 3.58 19.40 17.28
C ARG A 105 2.19 19.94 16.94
N SER A 106 1.47 19.31 16.02
CA SER A 106 0.16 19.80 15.60
C SER A 106 -0.95 18.77 15.84
N LEU A 107 -0.77 17.51 15.44
CA LEU A 107 -1.84 16.53 15.47
C LEU A 107 -1.98 15.87 16.84
N VAL A 108 -0.89 15.48 17.50
CA VAL A 108 -0.92 14.89 18.84
C VAL A 108 -1.60 15.82 19.86
N PRO A 109 -1.23 17.10 20.00
CA PRO A 109 -1.94 18.01 20.91
C PRO A 109 -3.41 18.17 20.57
N LEU A 110 -3.76 18.16 19.28
CA LEU A 110 -5.15 18.27 18.84
C LEU A 110 -5.93 16.99 19.14
N MET A 111 -5.33 15.79 18.97
CA MET A 111 -5.93 14.54 19.40
C MET A 111 -6.27 14.54 20.90
N HIS A 112 -5.34 14.97 21.75
CA HIS A 112 -5.55 15.08 23.20
C HIS A 112 -6.72 16.01 23.52
N GLN A 113 -6.85 17.15 22.84
CA GLN A 113 -8.00 18.07 23.02
C GLN A 113 -9.35 17.40 22.71
N HIS A 114 -9.37 16.37 21.86
CA HIS A 114 -10.56 15.60 21.51
C HIS A 114 -10.67 14.26 22.25
N GLY A 115 -9.89 14.08 23.32
CA GLY A 115 -9.92 12.87 24.14
C GLY A 115 -9.39 11.63 23.42
N ILE A 116 -8.51 11.79 22.43
CA ILE A 116 -7.80 10.71 21.76
C ILE A 116 -6.34 10.76 22.18
N VAL A 117 -5.89 9.76 22.94
CA VAL A 117 -4.54 9.69 23.49
C VAL A 117 -3.83 8.50 22.91
N VAL A 118 -2.71 8.70 22.25
CA VAL A 118 -1.74 7.66 21.91
C VAL A 118 -0.56 7.86 22.82
N MET A 119 -0.26 6.87 23.66
CA MET A 119 0.84 6.95 24.63
C MET A 119 2.17 7.16 23.89
N ASP A 120 2.94 8.14 24.32
CA ASP A 120 4.25 8.45 23.73
C ASP A 120 5.30 7.41 24.17
N ALA A 121 5.24 6.98 25.44
CA ALA A 121 6.13 5.97 26.01
C ALA A 121 5.38 5.08 27.00
N PHE A 122 5.83 3.84 27.15
CA PHE A 122 5.22 2.90 28.09
C PHE A 122 5.54 3.26 29.55
N GLU A 123 6.53 4.10 29.80
CA GLU A 123 6.86 4.65 31.11
C GLU A 123 5.77 5.60 31.64
N ASP A 124 4.99 6.19 30.77
CA ASP A 124 3.93 7.14 31.11
C ASP A 124 2.62 6.46 31.54
N LEU A 125 2.56 5.12 31.49
CA LEU A 125 1.38 4.36 31.89
C LEU A 125 1.16 4.46 33.41
N SER A 126 -0.10 4.66 33.82
CA SER A 126 -0.50 4.50 35.21
C SER A 126 -0.38 3.05 35.67
N GLU A 127 -0.41 2.81 36.98
CA GLU A 127 -0.33 1.44 37.53
C GLU A 127 -1.43 0.52 36.98
N SER A 128 -2.65 1.01 36.81
CA SER A 128 -3.77 0.25 36.29
C SER A 128 -3.61 -0.06 34.80
N GLN A 129 -3.14 0.90 34.02
CA GLN A 129 -2.82 0.75 32.61
C GLN A 129 -1.66 -0.20 32.39
N ALA A 130 -0.60 -0.07 33.20
CA ALA A 130 0.55 -0.96 33.18
C ALA A 130 0.15 -2.41 33.45
N ALA A 131 -0.67 -2.64 34.48
CA ALA A 131 -1.19 -3.99 34.80
C ALA A 131 -2.05 -4.57 33.67
N PHE A 132 -2.83 -3.73 32.98
CA PHE A 132 -3.59 -4.14 31.79
C PHE A 132 -2.66 -4.53 30.65
N VAL A 133 -1.67 -3.70 30.34
CA VAL A 133 -0.71 -3.92 29.25
C VAL A 133 0.10 -5.19 29.49
N ASP A 134 0.56 -5.43 30.72
CA ASP A 134 1.31 -6.63 31.08
C ASP A 134 0.47 -7.90 30.94
N ARG A 135 -0.81 -7.86 31.31
CA ARG A 135 -1.75 -8.98 31.10
C ARG A 135 -2.04 -9.18 29.62
N TYR A 136 -2.28 -8.08 28.87
CA TYR A 136 -2.52 -8.16 27.42
C TYR A 136 -1.31 -8.78 26.71
N PHE A 137 -0.10 -8.43 27.14
CA PHE A 137 1.12 -9.05 26.64
C PHE A 137 1.12 -10.56 26.86
N GLU A 138 0.87 -11.01 28.09
CA GLU A 138 0.89 -12.44 28.44
C GLU A 138 -0.18 -13.25 27.70
N ASP A 139 -1.41 -12.73 27.62
CA ASP A 139 -2.55 -13.46 27.08
C ASP A 139 -2.60 -13.45 25.53
N ASN A 140 -2.16 -12.36 24.89
CA ASN A 140 -2.38 -12.15 23.46
C ASN A 140 -1.08 -12.01 22.64
N VAL A 141 -0.05 -11.37 23.19
CA VAL A 141 1.15 -11.00 22.44
C VAL A 141 2.23 -12.08 22.56
N TYR A 142 2.58 -12.47 23.77
CA TYR A 142 3.61 -13.47 24.06
C TYR A 142 3.44 -14.78 23.26
N PRO A 143 2.24 -15.39 23.15
CA PRO A 143 2.06 -16.65 22.44
C PRO A 143 2.35 -16.61 20.94
N VAL A 144 2.35 -15.42 20.33
CA VAL A 144 2.57 -15.24 18.88
C VAL A 144 3.94 -14.67 18.54
N LEU A 145 4.76 -14.35 19.57
CA LEU A 145 6.11 -13.82 19.34
C LEU A 145 7.10 -14.95 19.06
N THR A 146 8.07 -14.64 18.21
CA THR A 146 9.20 -15.53 17.89
C THR A 146 10.50 -14.72 18.02
N PRO A 147 11.05 -14.62 19.24
CA PRO A 147 12.33 -13.94 19.45
C PRO A 147 13.48 -14.73 18.82
N MET A 148 14.41 -14.03 18.20
CA MET A 148 15.58 -14.60 17.53
C MET A 148 16.85 -13.96 18.10
N ALA A 149 17.68 -14.76 18.75
CA ALA A 149 19.00 -14.33 19.20
C ALA A 149 20.06 -14.66 18.14
N VAL A 150 21.04 -13.79 17.99
CA VAL A 150 22.15 -13.90 17.06
C VAL A 150 23.43 -14.12 17.86
N ASP A 151 24.12 -15.23 17.60
CA ASP A 151 25.41 -15.57 18.17
C ASP A 151 26.32 -16.21 17.11
N ALA A 152 27.49 -16.65 17.49
CA ALA A 152 28.47 -17.27 16.58
C ALA A 152 27.92 -18.51 15.83
N SER A 153 26.88 -19.17 16.36
CA SER A 153 26.26 -20.35 15.74
C SER A 153 24.95 -20.04 15.00
N ARG A 154 24.35 -18.87 15.24
CA ARG A 154 23.08 -18.43 14.66
C ARG A 154 23.27 -17.12 13.94
N PRO A 155 23.31 -17.14 12.58
CA PRO A 155 23.50 -15.94 11.79
C PRO A 155 22.33 -14.96 11.94
N PHE A 156 22.55 -13.70 11.56
CA PHE A 156 21.53 -12.66 11.55
C PHE A 156 20.29 -13.12 10.77
N PRO A 157 19.09 -13.03 11.36
CA PRO A 157 17.86 -13.50 10.73
C PRO A 157 17.49 -12.63 9.54
N LEU A 158 16.82 -13.24 8.58
CA LEU A 158 16.36 -12.56 7.39
C LEU A 158 15.11 -11.72 7.72
N ILE A 159 15.29 -10.42 7.90
CA ILE A 159 14.21 -9.48 8.20
C ILE A 159 13.40 -9.20 6.93
N ARG A 160 12.09 -9.41 6.99
CA ARG A 160 11.18 -9.21 5.85
C ARG A 160 10.99 -7.74 5.52
N ASN A 161 10.69 -7.47 4.25
CA ASN A 161 10.38 -6.12 3.77
C ASN A 161 9.19 -5.51 4.54
N LYS A 162 9.32 -4.26 4.98
CA LYS A 162 8.32 -3.44 5.69
C LYS A 162 7.88 -3.96 7.07
N THR A 163 8.48 -5.01 7.59
CA THR A 163 8.13 -5.46 8.94
C THR A 163 8.74 -4.53 9.99
N LEU A 164 7.94 -4.22 11.00
CA LEU A 164 8.41 -3.55 12.21
C LEU A 164 8.97 -4.61 13.14
N ASN A 165 10.15 -4.36 13.70
CA ASN A 165 10.85 -5.27 14.57
C ASN A 165 11.42 -4.50 15.75
N ILE A 166 11.72 -5.19 16.85
CA ILE A 166 12.45 -4.66 17.98
C ILE A 166 13.81 -5.35 18.01
N ALA A 167 14.86 -4.55 18.01
CA ALA A 167 16.24 -5.00 18.19
C ALA A 167 16.64 -4.80 19.65
N ALA A 168 17.35 -5.76 20.23
CA ALA A 168 17.84 -5.69 21.62
C ALA A 168 19.31 -6.10 21.71
N LEU A 169 20.03 -5.47 22.62
CA LEU A 169 21.33 -5.93 23.10
C LEU A 169 21.15 -6.68 24.42
N LEU A 170 21.71 -7.84 24.49
CA LEU A 170 21.58 -8.77 25.61
C LEU A 170 22.95 -9.03 26.23
N SER A 171 23.00 -9.14 27.58
CA SER A 171 24.14 -9.63 28.31
C SER A 171 23.77 -10.90 29.05
N LYS A 172 24.57 -11.95 28.93
CA LYS A 172 24.33 -13.21 29.69
C LYS A 172 24.35 -12.95 31.20
N LYS A 173 23.34 -13.43 31.93
CA LYS A 173 23.31 -13.41 33.38
C LYS A 173 24.46 -14.23 33.94
N LYS A 174 25.42 -13.59 34.62
CA LYS A 174 26.73 -14.17 34.98
C LYS A 174 26.72 -15.10 36.19
N GLY A 175 27.50 -16.20 36.10
CA GLY A 175 28.31 -16.72 37.17
C GLY A 175 29.62 -15.92 37.28
N LYS A 176 30.15 -15.77 38.49
CA LYS A 176 31.16 -14.78 38.96
C LYS A 176 32.51 -14.61 38.23
N ALA A 177 32.74 -15.08 36.98
CA ALA A 177 34.10 -15.15 36.41
C ALA A 177 34.24 -14.93 34.88
N GLU A 178 33.25 -14.49 34.11
CA GLU A 178 33.38 -14.40 32.66
C GLU A 178 33.27 -12.96 32.12
N LYS A 179 33.98 -12.69 30.99
CA LYS A 179 33.87 -11.43 30.24
C LYS A 179 32.42 -11.19 29.81
N GLU A 180 32.02 -9.94 29.83
CA GLU A 180 30.71 -9.52 29.37
C GLU A 180 30.58 -9.77 27.86
N GLU A 181 29.82 -10.79 27.51
CA GLU A 181 29.51 -11.15 26.13
C GLU A 181 28.17 -10.50 25.76
N ILE A 182 28.21 -9.55 24.86
CA ILE A 182 27.01 -8.84 24.34
C ILE A 182 26.52 -9.59 23.12
N GLU A 183 25.26 -10.02 23.15
CA GLU A 183 24.60 -10.68 22.07
C GLU A 183 23.50 -9.76 21.50
N PHE A 184 23.19 -9.94 20.22
CA PHE A 184 22.08 -9.26 19.58
C PHE A 184 20.86 -10.17 19.54
N ALA A 185 19.68 -9.59 19.73
CA ALA A 185 18.43 -10.28 19.50
C ALA A 185 17.45 -9.38 18.75
N THR A 186 16.51 -10.00 18.06
CA THR A 186 15.42 -9.29 17.41
C THR A 186 14.11 -10.07 17.54
N VAL A 187 13.00 -9.34 17.58
CA VAL A 187 11.66 -9.90 17.58
C VAL A 187 10.78 -9.09 16.64
N GLN A 188 10.05 -9.76 15.76
CA GLN A 188 9.12 -9.09 14.85
C GLN A 188 7.85 -8.70 15.59
N VAL A 189 7.40 -7.46 15.41
CA VAL A 189 6.07 -7.00 15.85
C VAL A 189 5.01 -7.70 14.99
N PRO A 190 4.12 -8.52 15.57
CA PRO A 190 3.24 -9.39 14.83
C PRO A 190 2.10 -8.60 14.15
N SER A 191 2.04 -8.66 12.83
CA SER A 191 1.00 -7.97 12.03
C SER A 191 -0.40 -8.59 12.14
N VAL A 192 -0.52 -9.76 12.74
CA VAL A 192 -1.81 -10.43 13.00
C VAL A 192 -2.57 -9.80 14.17
N LEU A 193 -1.86 -9.06 15.03
CA LEU A 193 -2.45 -8.29 16.12
C LEU A 193 -2.64 -6.81 15.71
N PRO A 194 -3.62 -6.12 16.32
CA PRO A 194 -3.79 -4.69 16.09
C PRO A 194 -2.58 -3.92 16.64
N ARG A 195 -1.99 -3.02 15.84
CA ARG A 195 -0.87 -2.19 16.27
C ARG A 195 -1.28 -1.12 17.28
N LEU A 196 -2.52 -0.59 17.16
CA LEU A 196 -3.16 0.29 18.16
C LEU A 196 -3.88 -0.59 19.17
N VAL A 197 -3.35 -0.71 20.37
CA VAL A 197 -3.95 -1.44 21.47
C VAL A 197 -4.72 -0.46 22.34
N HIS A 198 -6.05 -0.62 22.42
CA HIS A 198 -6.89 0.19 23.28
C HIS A 198 -6.67 -0.22 24.74
N ILE A 199 -6.37 0.75 25.59
CA ILE A 199 -6.13 0.55 27.03
C ILE A 199 -7.18 1.31 27.85
N PRO A 200 -7.51 0.88 29.08
CA PRO A 200 -8.47 1.58 29.94
C PRO A 200 -8.06 3.04 30.15
N SER A 201 -9.02 3.94 30.00
CA SER A 201 -8.87 5.34 30.38
C SER A 201 -9.11 5.50 31.87
N GLU A 202 -8.35 6.38 32.52
CA GLU A 202 -8.58 6.69 33.94
C GLU A 202 -9.85 7.51 34.15
N ASP A 203 -10.16 8.41 33.23
CA ASP A 203 -11.29 9.34 33.30
C ASP A 203 -12.58 8.81 32.63
N GLY A 204 -12.54 7.64 31.99
CA GLY A 204 -13.67 7.01 31.32
C GLY A 204 -14.18 7.70 30.05
N ASN A 205 -13.68 8.89 29.72
CA ASN A 205 -14.10 9.69 28.57
C ASN A 205 -13.06 9.72 27.43
N GLU A 206 -11.84 9.30 27.69
CA GLU A 206 -10.77 9.30 26.72
C GLU A 206 -10.61 7.97 26.00
N LYS A 207 -10.25 8.02 24.74
CA LYS A 207 -9.85 6.85 23.94
C LYS A 207 -8.33 6.74 23.98
N THR A 208 -7.82 5.95 24.92
CA THR A 208 -6.39 5.80 25.16
C THR A 208 -5.85 4.57 24.47
N PHE A 209 -4.73 4.73 23.77
CA PHE A 209 -4.07 3.67 23.01
C PHE A 209 -2.58 3.61 23.34
N ILE A 210 -2.02 2.41 23.27
CA ILE A 210 -0.58 2.16 23.24
C ILE A 210 -0.23 1.41 21.96
N LEU A 211 0.95 1.64 21.42
CA LEU A 211 1.43 0.91 20.26
C LEU A 211 1.93 -0.48 20.64
N LEU A 212 1.69 -1.47 19.80
CA LEU A 212 2.04 -2.86 20.06
C LEU A 212 3.55 -3.06 20.28
N GLU A 213 4.39 -2.31 19.56
CA GLU A 213 5.83 -2.30 19.80
C GLU A 213 6.19 -1.87 21.22
N GLN A 214 5.53 -0.87 21.79
CA GLN A 214 5.75 -0.42 23.16
C GLN A 214 5.27 -1.45 24.20
N VAL A 215 4.19 -2.18 23.90
CA VAL A 215 3.74 -3.33 24.72
C VAL A 215 4.83 -4.41 24.78
N ILE A 216 5.49 -4.65 23.64
CA ILE A 216 6.57 -5.65 23.56
C ILE A 216 7.83 -5.13 24.25
N GLU A 217 8.22 -3.88 24.01
CA GLU A 217 9.41 -3.26 24.62
C GLU A 217 9.32 -3.26 26.14
N ARG A 218 8.17 -2.89 26.71
CA ARG A 218 7.90 -2.93 28.13
C ARG A 218 8.12 -4.32 28.75
N ASN A 219 7.85 -5.38 27.98
CA ASN A 219 7.92 -6.77 28.45
C ASN A 219 9.06 -7.56 27.79
N ILE A 220 10.03 -6.88 27.19
CA ILE A 220 11.08 -7.50 26.37
C ILE A 220 11.96 -8.47 27.19
N ASP A 221 12.17 -8.20 28.46
CA ASP A 221 12.92 -9.03 29.40
C ASP A 221 12.29 -10.42 29.61
N LYS A 222 10.96 -10.52 29.51
CA LYS A 222 10.23 -11.80 29.59
C LYS A 222 10.52 -12.74 28.41
N LEU A 223 11.01 -12.20 27.29
CA LEU A 223 11.38 -12.98 26.11
C LEU A 223 12.78 -13.61 26.25
N PHE A 224 13.66 -13.07 27.11
CA PHE A 224 15.07 -13.42 27.21
C PHE A 224 15.49 -13.77 28.65
N LEU A 225 14.84 -14.77 29.23
CA LEU A 225 14.91 -15.12 30.67
C LEU A 225 16.32 -15.32 31.23
N ASN A 226 17.31 -15.77 30.41
CA ASN A 226 18.67 -16.02 30.80
C ASN A 226 19.62 -14.85 30.52
N TYR A 227 19.07 -13.71 30.10
CA TYR A 227 19.83 -12.52 29.75
C TYR A 227 19.31 -11.31 30.53
N ASP A 228 20.19 -10.33 30.68
CA ASP A 228 19.82 -8.97 31.04
C ASP A 228 19.70 -8.16 29.74
N VAL A 229 18.56 -7.51 29.52
CA VAL A 229 18.34 -6.65 28.36
C VAL A 229 19.02 -5.31 28.63
N LEU A 230 20.02 -4.95 27.84
CA LEU A 230 20.77 -3.71 27.99
C LEU A 230 20.02 -2.52 27.37
N CYS A 231 19.43 -2.75 26.22
CA CYS A 231 18.56 -1.80 25.52
C CYS A 231 17.71 -2.54 24.48
N ALA A 232 16.58 -1.93 24.13
CA ALA A 232 15.70 -2.39 23.05
C ALA A 232 15.14 -1.18 22.30
N TYR A 233 15.05 -1.28 20.97
CA TYR A 233 14.54 -0.20 20.11
C TYR A 233 13.82 -0.77 18.89
N PRO A 234 12.74 -0.14 18.45
CA PRO A 234 12.08 -0.49 17.21
C PRO A 234 12.92 -0.13 15.99
N TYR A 235 12.83 -0.95 14.96
CA TYR A 235 13.42 -0.67 13.65
C TYR A 235 12.60 -1.28 12.53
N ARG A 236 12.76 -0.73 11.33
CA ARG A 236 12.07 -1.18 10.12
C ARG A 236 13.00 -1.12 8.93
N VAL A 237 12.93 -2.15 8.08
CA VAL A 237 13.71 -2.20 6.82
C VAL A 237 12.78 -2.09 5.62
N MET A 238 13.24 -1.37 4.60
CA MET A 238 12.66 -1.43 3.26
C MET A 238 13.63 -2.08 2.32
N ARG A 239 13.10 -2.99 1.49
CA ARG A 239 13.87 -3.74 0.52
C ARG A 239 13.48 -3.38 -0.90
N ASN A 240 14.41 -3.57 -1.82
CA ASN A 240 14.13 -3.52 -3.25
C ASN A 240 13.00 -4.50 -3.59
N ALA A 241 11.87 -3.98 -4.05
CA ALA A 241 10.70 -4.73 -4.45
C ALA A 241 10.35 -4.53 -5.93
N ASP A 242 11.24 -3.93 -6.70
CA ASP A 242 11.05 -3.81 -8.15
C ASP A 242 11.24 -5.19 -8.81
N LEU A 243 10.29 -5.57 -9.65
CA LEU A 243 10.35 -6.85 -10.36
C LEU A 243 11.07 -6.65 -11.69
N SER A 244 12.21 -7.31 -11.85
CA SER A 244 12.88 -7.46 -13.14
C SER A 244 12.45 -8.80 -13.76
N ILE A 245 11.54 -8.75 -14.72
CA ILE A 245 11.09 -9.94 -15.46
C ILE A 245 11.43 -9.74 -16.92
N ASP A 246 12.19 -10.67 -17.48
CA ASP A 246 12.36 -10.78 -18.93
C ASP A 246 11.13 -11.53 -19.49
N GLU A 247 10.26 -10.78 -20.15
CA GLU A 247 9.01 -11.30 -20.70
C GLU A 247 9.26 -12.16 -21.95
N ASP A 248 10.32 -11.82 -22.71
CA ASP A 248 10.62 -12.50 -23.97
C ASP A 248 11.20 -13.89 -23.74
N GLU A 249 11.89 -14.10 -22.62
CA GLU A 249 12.46 -15.39 -22.23
C GLU A 249 11.53 -16.24 -21.33
N ALA A 250 10.44 -15.67 -20.81
CA ALA A 250 9.55 -16.37 -19.90
C ALA A 250 8.61 -17.33 -20.64
N ALA A 251 8.89 -18.63 -20.58
CA ALA A 251 8.00 -19.67 -21.12
C ALA A 251 6.61 -19.70 -20.46
N ASP A 252 6.51 -19.24 -19.19
CA ASP A 252 5.26 -19.11 -18.42
C ASP A 252 5.37 -17.87 -17.53
N LEU A 253 4.82 -16.76 -18.02
CA LEU A 253 4.86 -15.46 -17.36
C LEU A 253 4.25 -15.51 -15.95
N LEU A 254 3.17 -16.27 -15.76
CA LEU A 254 2.50 -16.38 -14.46
C LEU A 254 3.40 -17.06 -13.41
N LYS A 255 4.09 -18.12 -13.77
CA LYS A 255 5.03 -18.81 -12.86
C LYS A 255 6.23 -17.93 -12.54
N GLU A 256 6.77 -17.21 -13.53
CA GLU A 256 7.91 -16.31 -13.30
C GLU A 256 7.53 -15.16 -12.37
N ILE A 257 6.35 -14.55 -12.56
CA ILE A 257 5.83 -13.54 -11.63
C ILE A 257 5.69 -14.11 -10.21
N GLN A 258 5.13 -15.31 -10.05
CA GLN A 258 5.00 -15.97 -8.74
C GLN A 258 6.34 -16.20 -8.05
N LYS A 259 7.36 -16.58 -8.80
CA LYS A 259 8.74 -16.76 -8.30
C LYS A 259 9.33 -15.40 -7.86
N GLN A 260 9.22 -14.38 -8.70
CA GLN A 260 9.71 -13.04 -8.39
C GLN A 260 8.99 -12.40 -7.17
N LEU A 261 7.69 -12.64 -7.02
CA LEU A 261 6.94 -12.18 -5.84
C LEU A 261 7.49 -12.77 -4.53
N LYS A 262 7.90 -14.04 -4.54
CA LYS A 262 8.58 -14.65 -3.39
C LYS A 262 9.94 -14.02 -3.11
N MET A 263 10.69 -13.67 -4.16
CA MET A 263 12.00 -13.03 -4.04
C MET A 263 11.92 -11.58 -3.57
N ARG A 264 10.83 -10.88 -3.83
CA ARG A 264 10.60 -9.47 -3.44
C ARG A 264 10.80 -9.21 -1.94
N GLN A 265 10.52 -10.18 -1.09
CA GLN A 265 10.69 -10.05 0.37
C GLN A 265 12.17 -10.03 0.80
N TRP A 266 13.09 -10.42 -0.09
CA TRP A 266 14.50 -10.68 0.17
C TRP A 266 15.45 -9.80 -0.65
N GLY A 267 14.93 -8.78 -1.32
CA GLY A 267 15.75 -7.82 -2.06
C GLY A 267 16.74 -7.07 -1.14
N GLU A 268 17.70 -6.37 -1.73
CA GLU A 268 18.64 -5.50 -1.01
C GLU A 268 17.89 -4.52 -0.09
N VAL A 269 18.46 -4.25 1.09
CA VAL A 269 17.92 -3.20 1.97
C VAL A 269 18.26 -1.84 1.39
N ILE A 270 17.23 -1.05 1.11
CA ILE A 270 17.35 0.28 0.51
C ILE A 270 17.10 1.42 1.50
N ARG A 271 16.50 1.11 2.65
CA ARG A 271 16.27 2.07 3.73
C ARG A 271 16.14 1.34 5.06
N LEU A 272 16.78 1.88 6.08
CA LEU A 272 16.64 1.48 7.48
C LEU A 272 16.04 2.65 8.26
N GLU A 273 14.93 2.40 8.94
CA GLU A 273 14.31 3.32 9.88
C GLU A 273 14.56 2.82 11.30
N VAL A 274 15.03 3.68 12.18
CA VAL A 274 15.31 3.39 13.59
C VAL A 274 14.78 4.53 14.44
N GLU A 275 14.48 4.25 15.69
CA GLU A 275 14.09 5.29 16.64
C GLU A 275 15.23 6.26 16.89
N ASP A 276 14.88 7.56 17.03
CA ASP A 276 15.84 8.60 17.42
C ASP A 276 16.41 8.31 18.81
N GLY A 277 17.73 8.44 18.94
CA GLY A 277 18.41 8.10 20.19
C GLY A 277 18.77 6.63 20.36
N ILE A 278 18.56 5.77 19.35
CA ILE A 278 19.00 4.35 19.37
C ILE A 278 20.46 4.22 19.84
N ASP A 279 20.75 3.18 20.63
CA ASP A 279 22.11 2.89 21.08
C ASP A 279 23.07 2.72 19.88
N LYS A 280 24.25 3.35 19.97
CA LYS A 280 25.23 3.37 18.88
C LYS A 280 25.78 2.00 18.52
N LYS A 281 25.95 1.09 19.51
CA LYS A 281 26.44 -0.28 19.23
C LYS A 281 25.38 -1.07 18.50
N LEU A 282 24.11 -0.92 18.91
CA LEU A 282 22.97 -1.55 18.26
C LEU A 282 22.80 -1.05 16.83
N LEU A 283 22.89 0.28 16.61
CA LEU A 283 22.81 0.86 15.28
C LEU A 283 23.92 0.38 14.36
N ASN A 284 25.17 0.35 14.85
CA ASN A 284 26.30 -0.14 14.07
C ASN A 284 26.13 -1.62 13.70
N PHE A 285 25.67 -2.44 14.66
CA PHE A 285 25.39 -3.84 14.41
C PHE A 285 24.32 -4.02 13.30
N LEU A 286 23.18 -3.31 13.40
CA LEU A 286 22.14 -3.35 12.38
C LEU A 286 22.67 -2.88 10.99
N LYS A 287 23.47 -1.82 10.98
CA LYS A 287 24.07 -1.29 9.75
C LYS A 287 24.95 -2.30 9.05
N ASP A 288 25.83 -3.00 9.81
CA ASP A 288 26.79 -3.95 9.27
C ASP A 288 26.08 -5.22 8.77
N GLU A 289 25.15 -5.78 9.55
CA GLU A 289 24.39 -6.99 9.19
C GLU A 289 23.42 -6.77 8.01
N LEU A 290 22.78 -5.62 7.96
CA LEU A 290 21.86 -5.25 6.88
C LEU A 290 22.59 -4.66 5.67
N LYS A 291 23.90 -4.37 5.78
CA LYS A 291 24.74 -3.75 4.74
C LYS A 291 24.17 -2.43 4.22
N VAL A 292 23.70 -1.59 5.12
CA VAL A 292 23.04 -0.32 4.79
C VAL A 292 24.05 0.82 4.82
N ALA A 293 24.05 1.67 3.80
CA ALA A 293 24.87 2.87 3.79
C ALA A 293 24.30 3.93 4.78
N GLU A 294 25.18 4.76 5.34
CA GLU A 294 24.82 5.80 6.32
C GLU A 294 23.70 6.72 5.82
N GLN A 295 23.75 7.07 4.57
CA GLN A 295 22.74 7.93 3.93
C GLN A 295 21.36 7.30 3.82
N ASP A 296 21.25 5.99 3.94
CA ASP A 296 19.99 5.22 3.87
C ASP A 296 19.38 4.93 5.25
N ILE A 297 20.03 5.42 6.32
CA ILE A 297 19.56 5.31 7.71
C ILE A 297 18.76 6.56 8.08
N PHE A 298 17.54 6.36 8.54
CA PHE A 298 16.63 7.42 8.99
C PHE A 298 16.34 7.24 10.48
N GLN A 299 16.79 8.18 11.29
CA GLN A 299 16.43 8.27 12.71
C GLN A 299 15.09 9.01 12.83
N ILE A 300 14.15 8.39 13.53
CA ILE A 300 12.74 8.78 13.56
C ILE A 300 12.35 9.23 14.97
N ASN A 301 11.93 10.46 15.11
CA ASN A 301 11.44 11.01 16.37
C ASN A 301 9.92 10.79 16.49
N GLY A 302 9.51 9.63 16.92
CA GLY A 302 8.13 9.19 17.07
C GLY A 302 7.89 7.79 16.50
N PRO A 303 6.63 7.35 16.36
CA PRO A 303 6.30 6.02 15.87
C PRO A 303 6.87 5.76 14.48
N ILE A 304 7.62 4.68 14.32
CA ILE A 304 8.09 4.24 12.99
C ILE A 304 6.87 3.79 12.16
N ASP A 305 6.75 4.27 10.91
CA ASP A 305 5.65 3.92 10.01
C ASP A 305 4.27 4.42 10.47
N PHE A 306 3.86 5.56 9.95
CA PHE A 306 2.54 6.16 10.21
C PHE A 306 1.36 5.49 9.51
N THR A 307 1.53 4.38 8.81
CA THR A 307 0.41 3.72 8.11
C THR A 307 -0.68 3.24 9.09
N PHE A 308 -0.36 3.03 10.36
CA PHE A 308 -1.33 2.68 11.40
C PHE A 308 -2.39 3.77 11.64
N LEU A 309 -2.06 5.05 11.39
CA LEU A 309 -3.00 6.17 11.55
C LEU A 309 -4.24 6.01 10.66
N MET A 310 -4.17 5.25 9.57
CA MET A 310 -5.34 4.94 8.75
C MET A 310 -6.44 4.22 9.55
N LYS A 311 -6.06 3.42 10.56
CA LYS A 311 -7.01 2.73 11.43
C LYS A 311 -7.77 3.69 12.36
N MET A 312 -7.14 4.80 12.73
CA MET A 312 -7.76 5.82 13.58
C MET A 312 -8.94 6.52 12.88
N TYR A 313 -8.95 6.54 11.55
CA TYR A 313 -10.08 7.09 10.80
C TYR A 313 -11.40 6.39 11.11
N GLY A 314 -11.37 5.11 11.50
CA GLY A 314 -12.53 4.32 11.87
C GLY A 314 -12.95 4.39 13.35
N LEU A 315 -12.39 5.28 14.16
CA LEU A 315 -12.71 5.38 15.59
C LEU A 315 -14.19 5.74 15.79
N GLU A 316 -14.91 4.93 16.55
CA GLU A 316 -16.31 5.17 16.87
C GLU A 316 -16.50 6.42 17.74
N GLY A 317 -17.63 7.14 17.52
CA GLY A 317 -17.96 8.34 18.28
C GLY A 317 -17.04 9.53 18.03
N CYS A 318 -16.42 9.59 16.84
CA CYS A 318 -15.57 10.70 16.38
C CYS A 318 -16.03 11.21 14.99
N ASP A 319 -17.33 11.22 14.73
CA ASP A 319 -17.89 11.56 13.42
C ASP A 319 -17.71 13.06 13.10
N ASP A 320 -17.72 13.90 14.12
CA ASP A 320 -17.42 15.34 14.04
C ASP A 320 -15.96 15.67 13.64
N LEU A 321 -15.06 14.68 13.75
CA LEU A 321 -13.65 14.80 13.37
C LEU A 321 -13.36 14.31 11.94
N ARG A 322 -14.39 14.02 11.16
CA ARG A 322 -14.34 13.53 9.78
C ARG A 322 -15.18 14.40 8.87
N ASN A 323 -14.94 14.30 7.58
CA ASN A 323 -15.88 14.81 6.59
C ASN A 323 -17.17 14.02 6.61
N GLU A 324 -18.30 14.67 6.34
CA GLU A 324 -19.57 13.98 6.15
C GLU A 324 -19.45 12.92 5.04
N PRO A 325 -19.97 11.69 5.28
CA PRO A 325 -19.91 10.65 4.25
C PRO A 325 -20.69 11.08 3.01
N TYR A 326 -20.01 11.04 1.87
CA TYR A 326 -20.63 11.34 0.59
C TYR A 326 -21.42 10.13 0.08
N THR A 327 -22.69 10.36 -0.25
CA THR A 327 -23.55 9.34 -0.88
C THR A 327 -23.63 9.60 -2.39
N PRO A 328 -23.10 8.67 -3.22
CA PRO A 328 -23.18 8.81 -4.67
C PRO A 328 -24.62 8.92 -5.17
N GLN A 329 -24.85 9.83 -6.12
CA GLN A 329 -26.15 10.04 -6.74
C GLN A 329 -26.48 8.86 -7.67
N ARG A 330 -27.75 8.59 -7.85
CA ARG A 330 -28.23 7.68 -8.89
C ARG A 330 -28.01 8.30 -10.27
N VAL A 331 -27.87 7.44 -11.26
CA VAL A 331 -27.77 7.85 -12.68
C VAL A 331 -29.20 8.07 -13.20
N PRO A 332 -29.58 9.29 -13.59
CA PRO A 332 -30.96 9.59 -13.98
C PRO A 332 -31.50 8.77 -15.18
N GLU A 333 -30.58 8.43 -16.10
CA GLU A 333 -30.89 7.68 -17.31
C GLU A 333 -31.13 6.18 -17.05
N ILE A 334 -30.81 5.69 -15.87
CA ILE A 334 -30.91 4.27 -15.51
C ILE A 334 -31.98 4.07 -14.45
N VAL A 335 -33.05 3.38 -14.81
CA VAL A 335 -34.11 3.01 -13.87
C VAL A 335 -33.68 1.74 -13.11
N PRO A 336 -33.61 1.76 -11.78
CA PRO A 336 -33.24 0.59 -11.00
C PRO A 336 -34.21 -0.58 -11.25
N GLY A 337 -33.62 -1.74 -11.56
CA GLY A 337 -34.36 -2.97 -11.84
C GLY A 337 -34.77 -3.17 -13.31
N GLU A 338 -34.63 -2.16 -14.14
CA GLU A 338 -34.85 -2.28 -15.58
C GLU A 338 -33.65 -2.94 -16.26
N ASN A 339 -33.89 -3.40 -17.51
CA ASN A 339 -32.84 -3.99 -18.32
C ASN A 339 -31.87 -2.90 -18.80
N ILE A 340 -30.61 -3.01 -18.39
CA ILE A 340 -29.60 -1.99 -18.73
C ILE A 340 -29.35 -1.87 -20.22
N PHE A 341 -29.52 -2.95 -20.99
CA PHE A 341 -29.37 -2.93 -22.45
C PHE A 341 -30.46 -2.09 -23.13
N ASP A 342 -31.68 -2.09 -22.58
CA ASP A 342 -32.77 -1.26 -23.06
C ASP A 342 -32.51 0.22 -22.77
N GLU A 343 -31.93 0.55 -21.62
CA GLU A 343 -31.55 1.91 -21.30
C GLU A 343 -30.43 2.42 -22.22
N ILE A 344 -29.38 1.61 -22.45
CA ILE A 344 -28.28 1.95 -23.38
C ILE A 344 -28.80 2.10 -24.81
N ARG A 345 -29.85 1.38 -25.20
CA ARG A 345 -30.47 1.52 -26.55
C ARG A 345 -31.17 2.87 -26.77
N LYS A 346 -31.63 3.52 -25.70
CA LYS A 346 -32.25 4.86 -25.78
C LYS A 346 -31.21 5.95 -26.08
N GLY A 347 -29.95 5.77 -25.66
CA GLY A 347 -28.86 6.71 -25.91
C GLY A 347 -27.60 6.36 -25.14
N ASP A 348 -26.54 7.10 -25.42
CA ASP A 348 -25.27 6.99 -24.70
C ASP A 348 -25.42 7.45 -23.23
N ILE A 349 -24.83 6.73 -22.28
CA ILE A 349 -24.92 7.06 -20.88
C ILE A 349 -23.50 7.42 -20.37
N LEU A 350 -23.37 8.63 -19.82
CA LEU A 350 -22.12 9.10 -19.22
C LEU A 350 -22.20 8.97 -17.69
N LEU A 351 -21.22 8.32 -17.10
CA LEU A 351 -21.11 8.14 -15.65
C LEU A 351 -19.92 8.93 -15.10
N HIS A 352 -20.15 9.64 -14.00
CA HIS A 352 -19.12 10.44 -13.34
C HIS A 352 -18.94 10.00 -11.88
N HIS A 353 -17.96 9.12 -11.63
CA HIS A 353 -17.62 8.70 -10.29
C HIS A 353 -16.68 9.71 -9.62
N PRO A 354 -16.68 9.81 -8.28
CA PRO A 354 -17.49 9.09 -7.28
C PRO A 354 -18.89 9.71 -7.09
N TYR A 355 -19.22 10.76 -7.82
CA TYR A 355 -20.46 11.53 -7.61
C TYR A 355 -21.71 10.78 -8.02
N GLN A 356 -21.59 9.88 -9.00
CA GLN A 356 -22.62 8.91 -9.37
C GLN A 356 -22.17 7.51 -8.96
N THR A 357 -23.15 6.66 -8.62
CA THR A 357 -22.90 5.28 -8.16
C THR A 357 -22.23 4.43 -9.24
N PHE A 358 -21.41 3.46 -8.82
CA PHE A 358 -20.76 2.47 -9.70
C PHE A 358 -21.67 1.28 -10.03
N ASP A 359 -22.83 1.18 -9.38
CA ASP A 359 -23.77 0.05 -9.55
C ASP A 359 -24.14 -0.23 -11.00
N PRO A 360 -24.38 0.77 -11.87
CA PRO A 360 -24.69 0.52 -13.28
C PRO A 360 -23.60 -0.27 -14.02
N VAL A 361 -22.33 -0.06 -13.67
CA VAL A 361 -21.21 -0.81 -14.27
C VAL A 361 -21.20 -2.25 -13.81
N VAL A 362 -21.49 -2.49 -12.54
CA VAL A 362 -21.64 -3.83 -11.98
C VAL A 362 -22.86 -4.52 -12.60
N ASP A 363 -23.99 -3.82 -12.69
CA ASP A 363 -25.24 -4.33 -13.28
C ASP A 363 -25.08 -4.68 -14.75
N PHE A 364 -24.32 -3.90 -15.52
CA PHE A 364 -24.03 -4.18 -16.91
C PHE A 364 -23.41 -5.57 -17.10
N ILE A 365 -22.42 -5.94 -16.29
CA ILE A 365 -21.79 -7.27 -16.37
C ILE A 365 -22.66 -8.33 -15.71
N ARG A 366 -23.31 -8.01 -14.58
CA ARG A 366 -24.20 -8.94 -13.87
C ARG A 366 -25.40 -9.34 -14.72
N GLN A 367 -26.08 -8.40 -15.37
CA GLN A 367 -27.19 -8.70 -16.27
C GLN A 367 -26.70 -9.48 -17.48
N ALA A 368 -25.55 -9.09 -18.07
CA ALA A 368 -24.94 -9.84 -19.16
C ALA A 368 -24.65 -11.31 -18.79
N SER A 369 -24.31 -11.58 -17.54
CA SER A 369 -23.97 -12.94 -17.11
C SER A 369 -25.14 -13.90 -17.12
N VAL A 370 -26.36 -13.41 -16.89
CA VAL A 370 -27.57 -14.24 -16.78
C VAL A 370 -28.52 -14.10 -17.98
N ASP A 371 -28.39 -13.08 -18.81
CA ASP A 371 -29.25 -12.84 -19.97
C ASP A 371 -29.02 -13.92 -21.05
N PRO A 372 -30.06 -14.72 -21.43
CA PRO A 372 -29.92 -15.81 -22.38
C PRO A 372 -29.51 -15.35 -23.79
N ASP A 373 -29.77 -14.10 -24.15
CA ASP A 373 -29.45 -13.54 -25.46
C ASP A 373 -28.01 -13.03 -25.55
N VAL A 374 -27.30 -12.90 -24.43
CA VAL A 374 -25.87 -12.57 -24.42
C VAL A 374 -25.05 -13.77 -24.85
N LEU A 375 -24.25 -13.58 -25.89
CA LEU A 375 -23.41 -14.61 -26.51
C LEU A 375 -21.97 -14.56 -25.99
N ALA A 376 -21.43 -13.38 -25.78
CA ALA A 376 -20.05 -13.19 -25.39
C ALA A 376 -19.84 -11.94 -24.55
N ILE A 377 -18.84 -12.01 -23.65
CA ILE A 377 -18.32 -10.87 -22.88
C ILE A 377 -16.80 -10.81 -23.08
N LYS A 378 -16.28 -9.62 -23.40
CA LYS A 378 -14.83 -9.36 -23.46
C LYS A 378 -14.49 -8.19 -22.56
N GLN A 379 -13.55 -8.37 -21.65
CA GLN A 379 -13.23 -7.34 -20.65
C GLN A 379 -11.74 -7.28 -20.33
N THR A 380 -11.26 -6.04 -20.10
CA THR A 380 -9.92 -5.80 -19.55
C THR A 380 -10.00 -5.64 -18.03
N LEU A 381 -9.05 -6.21 -17.29
CA LEU A 381 -8.91 -6.06 -15.83
C LEU A 381 -7.49 -5.63 -15.48
N TYR A 382 -7.38 -4.61 -14.64
CA TYR A 382 -6.09 -4.09 -14.16
C TYR A 382 -5.97 -4.20 -12.63
N ARG A 383 -6.85 -3.56 -11.88
CA ARG A 383 -6.97 -3.62 -10.43
C ARG A 383 -8.43 -3.86 -10.09
N VAL A 384 -8.70 -4.94 -9.38
CA VAL A 384 -10.05 -5.30 -8.93
C VAL A 384 -10.08 -5.39 -7.41
N SER A 385 -11.26 -5.21 -6.82
CA SER A 385 -11.45 -5.38 -5.37
C SER A 385 -11.29 -6.85 -4.94
N GLY A 386 -11.02 -7.07 -3.65
CA GLY A 386 -10.84 -8.41 -3.08
C GLY A 386 -12.05 -9.34 -3.27
N ASN A 387 -13.28 -8.79 -3.20
CA ASN A 387 -14.55 -9.49 -3.46
C ASN A 387 -15.28 -8.85 -4.64
N SER A 388 -14.63 -8.79 -5.79
CA SER A 388 -15.18 -8.11 -6.96
C SER A 388 -16.46 -8.75 -7.48
N PRO A 389 -17.60 -8.02 -7.50
CA PRO A 389 -18.85 -8.50 -8.09
C PRO A 389 -18.71 -8.70 -9.61
N ILE A 390 -17.81 -7.97 -10.26
CA ILE A 390 -17.51 -8.11 -11.68
C ILE A 390 -16.83 -9.46 -11.96
N ILE A 391 -15.83 -9.84 -11.16
CA ILE A 391 -15.19 -11.17 -11.28
C ILE A 391 -16.20 -12.31 -11.09
N ALA A 392 -17.08 -12.17 -10.09
CA ALA A 392 -18.13 -13.16 -9.85
C ALA A 392 -19.08 -13.26 -11.04
N SER A 393 -19.49 -12.13 -11.63
CA SER A 393 -20.38 -12.10 -12.79
C SER A 393 -19.72 -12.66 -14.06
N LEU A 394 -18.43 -12.42 -14.28
CA LEU A 394 -17.70 -12.98 -15.42
C LEU A 394 -17.56 -14.51 -15.30
N ALA A 395 -17.26 -15.01 -14.09
CA ALA A 395 -17.24 -16.46 -13.82
C ALA A 395 -18.62 -17.10 -14.08
N GLN A 396 -19.69 -16.51 -13.53
CA GLN A 396 -21.04 -16.95 -13.74
C GLN A 396 -21.47 -16.96 -15.24
N ALA A 397 -21.03 -15.95 -16.00
CA ALA A 397 -21.30 -15.90 -17.44
C ALA A 397 -20.67 -17.11 -18.16
N ALA A 398 -19.44 -17.47 -17.84
CA ALA A 398 -18.77 -18.64 -18.42
C ALA A 398 -19.46 -19.95 -18.00
N GLU A 399 -19.82 -20.10 -16.73
CA GLU A 399 -20.60 -21.24 -16.23
C GLU A 399 -21.97 -21.37 -16.91
N ASN A 400 -22.58 -20.25 -17.29
CA ASN A 400 -23.84 -20.19 -18.08
C ASN A 400 -23.60 -20.45 -19.59
N GLY A 401 -22.40 -20.87 -19.99
CA GLY A 401 -22.08 -21.26 -21.37
C GLY A 401 -21.79 -20.10 -22.33
N LYS A 402 -21.60 -18.88 -21.83
CA LYS A 402 -21.24 -17.73 -22.66
C LYS A 402 -19.74 -17.73 -22.97
N GLN A 403 -19.36 -17.16 -24.11
CA GLN A 403 -17.96 -16.93 -24.43
C GLN A 403 -17.42 -15.73 -23.62
N VAL A 404 -16.59 -15.99 -22.63
CA VAL A 404 -15.99 -14.95 -21.79
C VAL A 404 -14.48 -14.89 -22.04
N SER A 405 -14.00 -13.74 -22.55
CA SER A 405 -12.56 -13.49 -22.75
C SER A 405 -12.12 -12.32 -21.86
N VAL A 406 -11.12 -12.55 -21.04
CA VAL A 406 -10.64 -11.56 -20.08
C VAL A 406 -9.15 -11.31 -20.27
N LEU A 407 -8.77 -10.07 -20.50
CA LEU A 407 -7.38 -9.65 -20.55
C LEU A 407 -6.99 -9.11 -19.15
N VAL A 408 -6.19 -9.86 -18.42
CA VAL A 408 -5.75 -9.51 -17.06
C VAL A 408 -4.33 -8.98 -17.08
N GLU A 409 -4.11 -7.77 -16.53
CA GLU A 409 -2.78 -7.23 -16.33
C GLU A 409 -2.15 -7.84 -15.07
N LEU A 410 -1.24 -8.79 -15.24
CA LEU A 410 -0.55 -9.43 -14.11
C LEU A 410 0.46 -8.50 -13.42
N LYS A 411 1.06 -7.55 -14.15
CA LYS A 411 2.04 -6.59 -13.62
C LYS A 411 1.41 -5.32 -13.05
N ALA A 412 0.18 -5.41 -12.54
CA ALA A 412 -0.41 -4.33 -11.75
C ALA A 412 0.31 -4.26 -10.39
N ARG A 413 1.23 -3.31 -10.28
CA ARG A 413 2.20 -3.19 -9.18
C ARG A 413 1.54 -3.28 -7.80
N PHE A 414 2.02 -4.22 -6.97
CA PHE A 414 1.49 -4.62 -5.65
C PHE A 414 0.09 -5.27 -5.65
N ASP A 415 -0.52 -5.45 -6.81
CA ASP A 415 -1.76 -6.24 -6.96
C ASP A 415 -1.53 -7.57 -7.69
N GLU A 416 -0.27 -7.91 -7.98
CA GLU A 416 0.09 -9.09 -8.77
C GLU A 416 -0.46 -10.38 -8.15
N GLU A 417 -0.31 -10.56 -6.83
CA GLU A 417 -0.82 -11.75 -6.13
C GLU A 417 -2.35 -11.86 -6.25
N ASN A 418 -3.06 -10.75 -6.02
CA ASN A 418 -4.50 -10.68 -6.15
C ASN A 418 -4.95 -10.98 -7.58
N ASN A 419 -4.29 -10.38 -8.58
CA ASN A 419 -4.62 -10.60 -9.97
C ASN A 419 -4.36 -12.04 -10.43
N ILE A 420 -3.33 -12.71 -9.91
CA ILE A 420 -3.07 -14.13 -10.14
C ILE A 420 -4.20 -15.01 -9.58
N VAL A 421 -4.67 -14.71 -8.36
CA VAL A 421 -5.79 -15.44 -7.74
C VAL A 421 -7.05 -15.32 -8.60
N TRP A 422 -7.38 -14.11 -9.05
CA TRP A 422 -8.57 -13.88 -9.89
C TRP A 422 -8.46 -14.48 -11.28
N ALA A 423 -7.28 -14.39 -11.90
CA ALA A 423 -7.03 -15.00 -13.19
C ALA A 423 -7.29 -16.52 -13.13
N LYS A 424 -6.74 -17.22 -12.12
CA LYS A 424 -6.98 -18.66 -11.92
C LYS A 424 -8.45 -18.99 -11.65
N LYS A 425 -9.15 -18.17 -10.85
CA LYS A 425 -10.58 -18.35 -10.61
C LYS A 425 -11.40 -18.24 -11.88
N LEU A 426 -11.09 -17.27 -12.74
CA LEU A 426 -11.75 -17.10 -14.04
C LEU A 426 -11.47 -18.27 -14.99
N GLU A 427 -10.22 -18.78 -15.05
CA GLU A 427 -9.88 -19.97 -15.84
C GLU A 427 -10.66 -21.21 -15.36
N GLN A 428 -10.74 -21.43 -14.05
CA GLN A 428 -11.48 -22.54 -13.46
C GLN A 428 -12.98 -22.50 -13.79
N ALA A 429 -13.54 -21.29 -13.92
CA ALA A 429 -14.93 -21.10 -14.33
C ALA A 429 -15.14 -21.26 -15.86
N GLY A 430 -14.08 -21.46 -16.65
CA GLY A 430 -14.16 -21.63 -18.09
C GLY A 430 -13.97 -20.34 -18.91
N CYS A 431 -13.52 -19.25 -18.31
CA CYS A 431 -13.16 -18.05 -19.05
C CYS A 431 -11.85 -18.26 -19.84
N HIS A 432 -11.77 -17.66 -21.01
CA HIS A 432 -10.51 -17.53 -21.74
C HIS A 432 -9.73 -16.33 -21.18
N VAL A 433 -8.68 -16.60 -20.41
CA VAL A 433 -7.85 -15.57 -19.76
C VAL A 433 -6.59 -15.32 -20.58
N ILE A 434 -6.31 -14.04 -20.84
CA ILE A 434 -5.10 -13.59 -21.53
C ILE A 434 -4.28 -12.79 -20.51
N TYR A 435 -3.01 -13.14 -20.35
CA TYR A 435 -2.10 -12.56 -19.36
C TYR A 435 -1.27 -11.41 -19.94
N GLY A 436 -1.89 -10.23 -20.03
CA GLY A 436 -1.23 -9.03 -20.54
C GLY A 436 -0.81 -9.15 -22.01
N LEU A 437 0.02 -8.21 -22.43
CA LEU A 437 0.67 -8.18 -23.74
C LEU A 437 2.14 -7.89 -23.55
N VAL A 438 3.03 -8.65 -24.19
CA VAL A 438 4.48 -8.49 -24.11
C VAL A 438 4.90 -7.07 -24.48
N GLY A 439 5.73 -6.45 -23.66
CA GLY A 439 6.24 -5.09 -23.87
C GLY A 439 5.23 -3.96 -23.66
N LEU A 440 3.95 -4.27 -23.34
CA LEU A 440 2.89 -3.29 -23.12
C LEU A 440 2.23 -3.47 -21.77
N LYS A 441 1.54 -2.42 -21.30
CA LYS A 441 0.63 -2.51 -20.15
C LYS A 441 -0.80 -2.36 -20.60
N THR A 442 -1.67 -3.26 -20.13
CA THR A 442 -3.11 -3.18 -20.33
C THR A 442 -3.71 -2.13 -19.39
N HIS A 443 -3.80 -0.89 -19.85
CA HIS A 443 -4.32 0.22 -19.03
C HIS A 443 -5.71 0.71 -19.44
N SER A 444 -6.22 0.34 -20.60
CA SER A 444 -7.59 0.66 -21.02
C SER A 444 -8.61 -0.13 -20.19
N LYS A 445 -9.74 0.50 -19.88
CA LYS A 445 -10.87 -0.12 -19.17
C LYS A 445 -12.01 -0.24 -20.16
N ILE A 446 -12.16 -1.45 -20.68
CA ILE A 446 -13.11 -1.77 -21.75
C ILE A 446 -13.88 -3.02 -21.36
N ALA A 447 -15.19 -2.98 -21.51
CA ALA A 447 -16.05 -4.16 -21.51
C ALA A 447 -16.93 -4.14 -22.74
N LEU A 448 -16.98 -5.25 -23.46
CA LEU A 448 -17.78 -5.47 -24.63
C LEU A 448 -18.73 -6.65 -24.38
N VAL A 449 -20.02 -6.42 -24.50
CA VAL A 449 -21.06 -7.44 -24.46
C VAL A 449 -21.63 -7.62 -25.87
N VAL A 450 -21.68 -8.86 -26.34
CA VAL A 450 -22.28 -9.23 -27.62
C VAL A 450 -23.60 -9.92 -27.34
N ARG A 451 -24.70 -9.30 -27.75
CA ARG A 451 -26.06 -9.75 -27.50
C ARG A 451 -26.80 -10.00 -28.80
N ARG A 452 -27.65 -11.04 -28.82
CA ARG A 452 -28.60 -11.28 -29.87
C ARG A 452 -29.83 -10.38 -29.64
N GLU A 453 -30.23 -9.63 -30.65
CA GLU A 453 -31.43 -8.80 -30.67
C GLU A 453 -32.39 -9.29 -31.76
N GLU A 454 -33.60 -8.78 -31.80
CA GLU A 454 -34.58 -9.13 -32.84
C GLU A 454 -34.09 -8.81 -34.25
N ASP A 455 -33.31 -7.72 -34.39
CA ASP A 455 -32.75 -7.23 -35.64
C ASP A 455 -31.33 -7.75 -35.96
N GLY A 456 -30.80 -8.66 -35.15
CA GLY A 456 -29.48 -9.26 -35.33
C GLY A 456 -28.57 -9.18 -34.10
N ILE A 457 -27.26 -9.23 -34.32
CA ILE A 457 -26.28 -9.17 -33.27
C ILE A 457 -25.90 -7.72 -32.98
N ARG A 458 -26.04 -7.30 -31.70
CA ARG A 458 -25.68 -5.97 -31.23
C ARG A 458 -24.53 -6.04 -30.23
N ARG A 459 -23.70 -4.98 -30.22
CA ARG A 459 -22.55 -4.81 -29.32
C ARG A 459 -22.81 -3.66 -28.40
N TYR A 460 -22.71 -3.93 -27.09
CA TYR A 460 -22.79 -2.93 -26.05
C TYR A 460 -21.40 -2.75 -25.46
N VAL A 461 -20.94 -1.50 -25.36
CA VAL A 461 -19.57 -1.18 -24.99
C VAL A 461 -19.57 -0.26 -23.78
N HIS A 462 -18.74 -0.61 -22.81
CA HIS A 462 -18.42 0.26 -21.69
C HIS A 462 -16.95 0.68 -21.79
N LEU A 463 -16.67 1.98 -21.72
CA LEU A 463 -15.33 2.56 -21.74
C LEU A 463 -15.14 3.42 -20.49
N GLY A 464 -13.98 3.32 -19.85
CA GLY A 464 -13.73 4.07 -18.63
C GLY A 464 -12.28 4.54 -18.47
N THR A 465 -12.12 5.62 -17.72
CA THR A 465 -10.80 6.10 -17.26
C THR A 465 -10.37 5.45 -15.95
N GLY A 466 -11.33 5.00 -15.12
CA GLY A 466 -11.13 4.33 -13.84
C GLY A 466 -11.13 2.81 -13.95
N ASN A 467 -10.48 2.13 -12.97
CA ASN A 467 -10.45 0.68 -12.90
C ASN A 467 -11.83 0.08 -12.60
N TYR A 468 -12.06 -1.16 -13.01
CA TYR A 468 -13.23 -1.96 -12.61
C TYR A 468 -13.10 -2.41 -11.15
N ASN A 469 -13.15 -1.44 -10.23
CA ASN A 469 -12.97 -1.63 -8.81
C ASN A 469 -13.99 -0.80 -8.04
N ASP A 470 -15.00 -1.47 -7.51
CA ASP A 470 -16.13 -0.89 -6.79
C ASP A 470 -15.74 -0.13 -5.52
N SER A 471 -14.62 -0.51 -4.90
CA SER A 471 -14.09 0.17 -3.71
C SER A 471 -13.42 1.51 -4.09
N THR A 472 -12.55 1.52 -5.11
CA THR A 472 -11.86 2.74 -5.54
C THR A 472 -12.75 3.70 -6.33
N ALA A 473 -13.82 3.21 -6.95
CA ALA A 473 -14.83 4.03 -7.63
C ALA A 473 -15.55 5.00 -6.69
N LYS A 474 -15.51 4.76 -5.38
CA LYS A 474 -16.05 5.64 -4.34
C LYS A 474 -15.11 6.80 -3.96
N LEU A 475 -13.87 6.77 -4.42
CA LEU A 475 -12.79 7.68 -4.01
C LEU A 475 -12.20 8.47 -5.16
N TYR A 476 -12.02 7.82 -6.32
CA TYR A 476 -11.34 8.43 -7.47
C TYR A 476 -12.35 9.05 -8.45
N THR A 477 -12.04 10.26 -8.91
CA THR A 477 -12.79 10.90 -9.99
C THR A 477 -12.51 10.17 -11.30
N CYS A 478 -13.54 9.53 -11.85
CA CYS A 478 -13.47 8.77 -13.09
C CYS A 478 -14.65 9.12 -14.00
N LEU A 479 -14.39 9.17 -15.31
CA LEU A 479 -15.42 9.25 -16.32
C LEU A 479 -15.60 7.88 -16.97
N LEU A 480 -16.84 7.42 -17.07
CA LEU A 480 -17.22 6.16 -17.68
C LEU A 480 -18.29 6.45 -18.75
N TYR A 481 -18.19 5.75 -19.86
CA TYR A 481 -19.08 5.93 -20.99
C TYR A 481 -19.59 4.57 -21.49
N THR A 482 -20.88 4.46 -21.70
CA THR A 482 -21.53 3.29 -22.30
C THR A 482 -22.27 3.70 -23.57
N SER A 483 -22.02 2.99 -24.66
CA SER A 483 -22.60 3.27 -25.95
C SER A 483 -22.81 1.98 -26.74
N PRO A 484 -23.79 1.92 -27.66
CA PRO A 484 -23.80 0.96 -28.76
C PRO A 484 -22.52 1.11 -29.59
N SER A 485 -21.99 -0.01 -30.10
CA SER A 485 -20.78 0.05 -30.92
C SER A 485 -20.99 0.96 -32.13
N PRO A 486 -20.00 1.80 -32.52
CA PRO A 486 -20.10 2.63 -33.71
C PRO A 486 -20.45 1.87 -34.99
N ARG A 487 -20.09 0.59 -35.08
CA ARG A 487 -20.47 -0.28 -36.22
C ARG A 487 -21.98 -0.55 -36.30
N ASP A 488 -22.69 -0.46 -35.19
CA ASP A 488 -24.14 -0.69 -35.14
C ASP A 488 -24.92 0.53 -35.61
N ARG A 489 -24.30 1.74 -35.64
CA ARG A 489 -24.89 2.99 -36.14
C ARG A 489 -24.82 3.16 -37.68
N THR A 490 -24.03 2.30 -38.34
CA THR A 490 -23.77 2.41 -39.79
C THR A 490 -24.54 1.41 -40.64
N ARG A 491 -25.56 0.75 -40.07
CA ARG A 491 -26.47 -0.16 -40.80
C ARG A 491 -27.85 0.39 -40.92
#